data_cef0034f6c01e215f1884d9af2355bad
#
_entry.id   cef0034f6c01e215f1884d9af2355bad
#
_cell.length_a   1.000
_cell.length_b   1.000
_cell.length_c   1.000
_cell.angle_alpha   90.00
_cell.angle_beta   90.00
_cell.angle_gamma   90.00
#
_symmetry.space_group_name_H-M   'P 1'
#
loop_
_entity.id
_entity.type
_entity.pdbx_description
1 polymer ?
#
loop_
_entity_poly.entity_id
_entity_poly.type
_entity_poly.pdbx_seq_one_letter_code
_entity_poly.pdbx_strand_id
1 'polypeptide(L)'
;MNTVLADRRKNWSVNLDDRITALEVVLAKQTYVLPWQQFLYAVGGDDEVRAVFAMHEVIVKGVGLTALLADLAAQHVTLIQEPTRGDRFQSSADRYIREVDVRQLETL
;
A
#
# COMPACT_ATOMS: atom_id res chain seq x y z
N MET A 1 -16.99 -6.66 17.01
CA MET A 1 -15.97 -6.85 16.66
C MET A 1 -15.33 -5.90 15.91
N ASN A 2 -14.20 -5.68 15.94
CA ASN A 2 -13.61 -4.62 15.35
C ASN A 2 -12.30 -4.95 14.78
N THR A 3 -12.34 -5.67 13.71
CA THR A 3 -11.12 -6.10 13.05
C THR A 3 -10.36 -4.96 12.42
N VAL A 4 -11.02 -3.83 12.27
CA VAL A 4 -10.36 -2.68 11.69
C VAL A 4 -9.16 -2.23 12.51
N LEU A 5 -9.25 -2.37 13.82
CA LEU A 5 -8.15 -1.94 14.68
C LEU A 5 -6.89 -2.77 14.45
N ALA A 6 -7.05 -4.04 14.16
CA ALA A 6 -5.90 -4.90 13.92
C ALA A 6 -5.15 -4.48 12.66
N ASP A 7 -5.88 -4.02 11.65
CA ASP A 7 -5.26 -3.66 10.39
C ASP A 7 -4.53 -2.33 10.44
N ARG A 8 -4.81 -1.50 11.41
CA ARG A 8 -4.19 -0.18 11.49
C ARG A 8 -2.68 -0.25 11.66
N ARG A 9 -2.18 -1.34 12.24
CA ARG A 9 -0.75 -1.47 12.44
C ARG A 9 0.00 -1.72 11.14
N LYS A 10 -0.65 -2.33 10.18
CA LYS A 10 -0.01 -2.63 8.90
C LYS A 10 0.06 -1.41 8.00
N ASN A 11 -0.84 -0.45 8.22
CA ASN A 11 -1.00 0.71 7.38
C ASN A 11 -1.45 0.38 5.96
N TRP A 12 -2.02 -0.80 5.76
CA TRP A 12 -2.75 -1.09 4.53
C TRP A 12 -3.97 -1.93 4.86
N SER A 13 -4.99 -1.76 4.06
CA SER A 13 -6.26 -2.44 4.25
C SER A 13 -6.64 -3.19 2.99
N VAL A 14 -7.32 -4.30 3.16
CA VAL A 14 -7.78 -5.10 2.04
C VAL A 14 -9.29 -5.27 2.14
N ASN A 15 -9.88 -5.53 0.99
CA ASN A 15 -11.27 -5.91 0.91
C ASN A 15 -11.35 -7.08 -0.04
N LEU A 16 -11.89 -8.17 0.44
CA LEU A 16 -11.96 -9.39 -0.36
C LEU A 16 -13.18 -9.45 -1.27
N ASP A 17 -14.04 -8.46 -1.21
CA ASP A 17 -15.15 -8.36 -2.14
C ASP A 17 -14.61 -8.08 -3.54
N ASP A 18 -15.36 -8.40 -4.53
CA ASP A 18 -14.90 -8.32 -5.89
C ASP A 18 -14.90 -6.95 -6.51
N ARG A 19 -15.28 -5.93 -5.80
CA ARG A 19 -15.58 -4.65 -6.42
C ARG A 19 -14.71 -3.51 -6.01
N ILE A 20 -13.44 -3.77 -5.82
CA ILE A 20 -12.52 -2.71 -5.52
C ILE A 20 -12.11 -2.05 -6.82
N THR A 21 -12.43 -0.77 -6.98
CA THR A 21 -12.16 -0.07 -8.22
C THR A 21 -10.88 0.73 -8.20
N ALA A 22 -10.39 1.07 -7.02
CA ALA A 22 -9.22 1.91 -6.92
C ALA A 22 -8.45 1.64 -5.65
N LEU A 23 -7.18 2.00 -5.67
CA LEU A 23 -6.31 1.98 -4.50
C LEU A 23 -6.14 3.42 -4.03
N GLU A 24 -6.41 3.67 -2.75
CA GLU A 24 -6.10 4.95 -2.17
C GLU A 24 -4.72 4.90 -1.52
N VAL A 25 -3.87 5.85 -1.82
CA VAL A 25 -2.56 5.96 -1.19
C VAL A 25 -2.54 7.30 -0.45
N VAL A 26 -2.57 7.21 0.88
CA VAL A 26 -2.71 8.38 1.73
C VAL A 26 -1.34 8.78 2.25
N LEU A 27 -0.87 9.93 1.83
CA LEU A 27 0.40 10.50 2.28
C LEU A 27 0.10 11.66 3.23
N ALA A 28 1.13 12.18 3.86
CA ALA A 28 0.97 13.25 4.82
C ALA A 28 0.31 14.50 4.24
N LYS A 29 0.59 14.79 2.97
CA LYS A 29 0.11 16.04 2.37
C LYS A 29 -0.93 15.84 1.29
N GLN A 30 -1.11 14.63 0.82
CA GLN A 30 -2.05 14.39 -0.28
C GLN A 30 -2.39 12.93 -0.36
N THR A 31 -3.50 12.65 -1.03
CA THR A 31 -3.95 11.29 -1.26
C THR A 31 -4.05 11.05 -2.74
N TYR A 32 -3.52 9.93 -3.20
CA TYR A 32 -3.68 9.51 -4.58
C TYR A 32 -4.79 8.47 -4.63
N VAL A 33 -5.58 8.52 -5.69
CA VAL A 33 -6.59 7.49 -5.95
C VAL A 33 -6.21 6.89 -7.29
N LEU A 34 -5.74 5.66 -7.28
CA LEU A 34 -5.19 5.00 -8.46
C LEU A 34 -6.14 3.89 -8.91
N PRO A 35 -6.76 4.04 -10.09
CA PRO A 35 -7.69 3.01 -10.55
C PRO A 35 -6.98 1.69 -10.80
N TRP A 36 -7.56 0.59 -10.32
CA TRP A 36 -6.96 -0.71 -10.56
C TRP A 36 -6.92 -1.07 -12.04
N GLN A 37 -7.76 -0.46 -12.86
CA GLN A 37 -7.68 -0.66 -14.31
C GLN A 37 -6.34 -0.26 -14.89
N GLN A 38 -5.62 0.62 -14.22
CA GLN A 38 -4.32 1.08 -14.70
C GLN A 38 -3.15 0.35 -14.06
N PHE A 39 -3.43 -0.64 -13.24
CA PHE A 39 -2.40 -1.41 -12.58
C PHE A 39 -1.71 -2.32 -13.59
N LEU A 40 -0.39 -2.29 -13.60
CA LEU A 40 0.39 -3.11 -14.51
C LEU A 40 1.02 -4.30 -13.81
N TYR A 41 1.69 -4.08 -12.70
CA TYR A 41 2.30 -5.17 -11.94
C TYR A 41 2.81 -4.65 -10.61
N ALA A 42 3.11 -5.58 -9.71
CA ALA A 42 3.81 -5.28 -8.48
C ALA A 42 5.05 -6.15 -8.40
N VAL A 43 6.08 -5.63 -7.77
CA VAL A 43 7.34 -6.34 -7.63
C VAL A 43 7.95 -5.96 -6.29
N GLY A 44 8.64 -6.89 -5.68
CA GLY A 44 9.33 -6.59 -4.44
C GLY A 44 9.57 -7.82 -3.60
N GLY A 45 9.78 -7.60 -2.34
CA GLY A 45 10.06 -8.64 -1.38
C GLY A 45 9.63 -8.19 0.00
N ASP A 46 10.35 -8.65 1.01
CA ASP A 46 9.93 -8.41 2.37
C ASP A 46 10.17 -6.98 2.84
N ASP A 47 11.16 -6.30 2.29
CA ASP A 47 11.54 -4.95 2.74
C ASP A 47 11.01 -3.84 1.89
N GLU A 48 10.69 -4.12 0.65
CA GLU A 48 10.25 -3.08 -0.28
C GLU A 48 9.35 -3.71 -1.32
N VAL A 49 8.27 -3.03 -1.63
CA VAL A 49 7.32 -3.45 -2.65
C VAL A 49 6.98 -2.24 -3.51
N ARG A 50 6.90 -2.46 -4.81
CA ARG A 50 6.50 -1.43 -5.76
C ARG A 50 5.28 -1.88 -6.50
N ALA A 51 4.28 -1.01 -6.54
CA ALA A 51 3.08 -1.23 -7.34
C ALA A 51 3.12 -0.24 -8.50
N VAL A 52 3.12 -0.76 -9.71
CA VAL A 52 3.29 0.07 -10.91
C VAL A 52 1.97 0.19 -11.64
N PHE A 53 1.54 1.42 -11.78
CA PHE A 53 0.33 1.79 -12.54
C PHE A 53 0.78 2.52 -13.81
N ALA A 54 -0.14 2.76 -14.70
CA ALA A 54 0.22 3.34 -16.00
C ALA A 54 1.00 4.64 -15.89
N MET A 55 0.64 5.50 -14.93
CA MET A 55 1.25 6.81 -14.80
C MET A 55 1.98 7.03 -13.48
N HIS A 56 1.90 6.08 -12.58
CA HIS A 56 2.46 6.26 -11.23
C HIS A 56 3.07 4.97 -10.72
N GLU A 57 4.05 5.12 -9.85
CA GLU A 57 4.65 4.02 -9.15
C GLU A 57 4.54 4.29 -7.66
N VAL A 58 4.03 3.33 -6.91
CA VAL A 58 3.93 3.43 -5.45
C VAL A 58 5.03 2.58 -4.86
N ILE A 59 5.92 3.20 -4.09
CA ILE A 59 7.05 2.52 -3.48
C ILE A 59 6.78 2.44 -1.99
N VAL A 60 6.73 1.23 -1.46
CA VAL A 60 6.45 0.99 -0.05
C VAL A 60 7.63 0.29 0.57
N LYS A 61 8.11 0.81 1.69
CA LYS A 61 9.22 0.21 2.43
C LYS A 61 8.74 -0.15 3.82
N GLY A 62 9.19 -1.26 4.34
CA GLY A 62 8.77 -1.70 5.66
C GLY A 62 9.29 -3.07 6.01
N VAL A 63 8.49 -3.82 6.73
CA VAL A 63 8.83 -5.14 7.22
C VAL A 63 7.67 -6.08 6.93
N GLY A 64 7.99 -7.28 6.50
CA GLY A 64 6.98 -8.30 6.24
C GLY A 64 6.09 -7.96 5.05
N LEU A 65 6.64 -7.28 4.05
CA LEU A 65 5.84 -6.75 2.95
C LEU A 65 5.49 -7.78 1.89
N THR A 66 5.98 -9.01 2.02
CA THR A 66 5.57 -10.08 1.13
C THR A 66 4.05 -10.25 1.17
N ALA A 67 3.45 -10.05 2.33
CA ALA A 67 2.00 -10.12 2.46
C ALA A 67 1.31 -9.01 1.66
N LEU A 68 1.88 -7.81 1.68
CA LEU A 68 1.36 -6.72 0.87
C LEU A 68 1.48 -7.03 -0.61
N LEU A 69 2.60 -7.61 -1.01
CA LEU A 69 2.81 -7.97 -2.41
C LEU A 69 1.72 -8.94 -2.89
N ALA A 70 1.39 -9.93 -2.06
CA ALA A 70 0.34 -10.88 -2.40
C ALA A 70 -1.02 -10.20 -2.52
N ASP A 71 -1.33 -9.29 -1.61
CA ASP A 71 -2.59 -8.56 -1.64
C ASP A 71 -2.67 -7.65 -2.86
N LEU A 72 -1.57 -7.04 -3.26
CA LEU A 72 -1.53 -6.22 -4.47
C LEU A 72 -1.73 -7.06 -5.71
N ALA A 73 -1.09 -8.22 -5.76
CA ALA A 73 -1.24 -9.11 -6.91
C ALA A 73 -2.69 -9.54 -7.09
N ALA A 74 -3.42 -9.71 -6.00
CA ALA A 74 -4.82 -10.05 -6.04
C ALA A 74 -5.73 -8.85 -6.26
N GLN A 75 -5.15 -7.64 -6.24
CA GLN A 75 -5.89 -6.39 -6.41
C GLN A 75 -6.95 -6.19 -5.33
N HIS A 76 -6.64 -6.62 -4.12
CA HIS A 76 -7.57 -6.51 -3.00
C HIS A 76 -7.24 -5.35 -2.07
N VAL A 77 -6.15 -4.63 -2.30
CA VAL A 77 -5.75 -3.54 -1.42
C VAL A 77 -6.60 -2.32 -1.71
N THR A 78 -7.25 -1.78 -0.68
CA THR A 78 -8.08 -0.59 -0.82
C THR A 78 -7.37 0.66 -0.37
N LEU A 79 -6.40 0.51 0.55
CA LEU A 79 -5.76 1.65 1.17
C LEU A 79 -4.31 1.30 1.51
N ILE A 80 -3.42 2.22 1.21
CA ILE A 80 -2.06 2.23 1.73
C ILE A 80 -1.88 3.59 2.38
N GLN A 81 -1.42 3.60 3.62
CA GLN A 81 -1.31 4.85 4.36
C GLN A 81 0.11 5.04 4.86
N GLU A 82 0.66 6.20 4.60
CA GLU A 82 1.97 6.55 5.13
C GLU A 82 1.86 6.65 6.65
N PRO A 83 2.76 5.99 7.40
CA PRO A 83 2.66 6.03 8.85
C PRO A 83 2.96 7.41 9.41
N THR A 84 2.34 7.72 10.53
CA THR A 84 2.64 8.95 11.22
C THR A 84 3.99 8.78 11.90
N ARG A 85 4.53 9.89 12.37
CA ARG A 85 5.80 9.84 13.09
C ARG A 85 5.74 8.92 14.29
N GLY A 86 4.64 8.95 15.03
CA GLY A 86 4.48 8.09 16.19
C GLY A 86 4.45 6.61 15.83
N ASP A 87 3.79 6.29 14.74
CA ASP A 87 3.67 4.90 14.29
C ASP A 87 5.03 4.30 13.97
N ARG A 88 5.94 5.11 13.43
CA ARG A 88 7.25 4.60 13.04
C ARG A 88 8.04 4.07 14.22
N PHE A 89 7.77 4.60 15.41
CA PHE A 89 8.55 4.21 16.57
C PHE A 89 7.83 3.24 17.48
N GLN A 90 6.57 2.97 17.22
CA GLN A 90 5.78 2.16 18.12
C GLN A 90 5.36 0.81 17.59
N SER A 91 5.64 0.54 16.34
CA SER A 91 5.17 -0.71 15.78
C SER A 91 5.92 -1.89 16.31
N SER A 92 5.19 -2.88 16.79
CA SER A 92 5.74 -4.17 17.16
C SER A 92 5.19 -5.27 16.29
N ALA A 93 4.50 -4.91 15.22
CA ALA A 93 3.91 -5.89 14.31
C ALA A 93 4.98 -6.52 13.45
N ASP A 94 4.74 -7.75 13.01
CA ASP A 94 5.63 -8.44 12.08
C ASP A 94 5.54 -7.88 10.68
N ARG A 95 4.48 -7.16 10.39
CA ARG A 95 4.24 -6.60 9.07
C ARG A 95 3.78 -5.19 9.24
N TYR A 96 4.53 -4.25 8.71
CA TYR A 96 4.12 -2.86 8.77
C TYR A 96 4.85 -2.05 7.72
N ILE A 97 4.24 -0.94 7.36
CA ILE A 97 4.82 0.02 6.43
C ILE A 97 5.63 1.03 7.21
N ARG A 98 6.82 1.34 6.73
CA ARG A 98 7.68 2.34 7.32
C ARG A 98 7.66 3.63 6.52
N GLU A 99 7.62 3.52 5.20
CA GLU A 99 7.63 4.66 4.29
C GLU A 99 6.81 4.38 3.07
N VAL A 100 6.18 5.40 2.52
CA VAL A 100 5.46 5.32 1.24
C VAL A 100 5.86 6.52 0.39
N ASP A 101 6.15 6.26 -0.87
CA ASP A 101 6.43 7.29 -1.83
C ASP A 101 5.64 7.01 -3.10
N VAL A 102 5.15 8.05 -3.75
CA VAL A 102 4.46 7.90 -5.03
C VAL A 102 5.19 8.77 -6.05
N ARG A 103 5.60 8.14 -7.14
CA ARG A 103 6.32 8.83 -8.19
C ARG A 103 5.49 8.83 -9.45
N GLN A 104 5.49 9.96 -10.14
CA GLN A 104 4.85 10.04 -11.42
C GLN A 104 5.84 9.52 -12.47
N LEU A 105 5.37 8.61 -13.31
CA LEU A 105 6.21 8.05 -14.36
C LEU A 105 6.10 8.91 -15.60
N GLU A 106 7.23 9.09 -16.27
CA GLU A 106 7.21 9.82 -17.52
C GLU A 106 6.85 8.87 -18.65
N THR A 107 6.01 9.35 -19.54
CA THR A 107 5.71 8.59 -20.74
C THR A 107 6.36 9.25 -21.92
N LEU A 108 6.96 8.49 -22.74
CA LEU A 108 7.61 9.02 -23.94
C LEU A 108 6.72 8.83 -25.14
#